data_9c30de16a2099f2e6ec82f7fa8838e78
#
_entry.id   9c30de16a2099f2e6ec82f7fa8838e78
#
_cell.length_a   1.000
_cell.length_b   1.000
_cell.length_c   1.000
_cell.angle_alpha   90.00
_cell.angle_beta   90.00
_cell.angle_gamma   90.00
#
_symmetry.space_group_name_H-M   'P 1'
#
loop_
_entity.id
_entity.type
_entity.pdbx_description
1 polymer ?
#
loop_
_entity_poly.entity_id
_entity_poly.type
_entity_poly.pdbx_seq_one_letter_code
_entity_poly.pdbx_strand_id
1 'polypeptide(L)'
;LGNALCILLDPGRRSFRLYNKALLKFAEFLSSALSLIDPAMLEIPVIRWGKPYESLEKADVVHFETGEVMAKMHQANAGLVQMDSRKANKAREILKQFSCADLIKKCEQAADYYLTANLPMGTGTQTPEEFCSIQSATTGLPLNMCRANMSKNAFVLQHMGDMLDALTRGLPLDILSRGYGMESRNVMVSFQATTSTLGLVLPSNSPGVHTLWLPAIPLQIGLVLKPGSSEPWTPYRMYEAFAAAGVPREAFCLYPGPHDVGNKVLETCNRAMIFGGQATVDKYHGNPRVQAHGPGFSKILIGDDCVDRWEEYLDVLVKSVLMNGGRSCINCSGIWASRHTEAIADAIARKLGPIDALLTTDPNAAIAAFTTAGVAEAMHNQIEDGIKGPVTEMTAKYRGGDRLVKHERCDYMRPTVLHVSDCDNTMANTEYMFPFVSVVECPQDKILGKIGSTLVCTAITNDDKWISDLVDARQIDRLNVGPIPTCALNWLQPHEGNIIDFLFRNRAFQNSLPPAH
;
A
#
# COMPACT_ATOMS: atom_id res chain seq x y z
N LEU A 1 -40.58 13.67 -11.84
CA LEU A 1 -40.66 15.04 -12.42
C LEU A 1 -40.56 15.06 -13.96
N GLY A 2 -40.25 13.91 -14.58
CA GLY A 2 -40.08 13.79 -16.05
C GLY A 2 -41.35 13.74 -16.91
N ASN A 3 -42.52 13.47 -16.35
CA ASN A 3 -43.74 13.23 -17.14
C ASN A 3 -44.87 14.28 -16.99
N ALA A 4 -44.61 15.41 -16.33
CA ALA A 4 -45.61 16.50 -16.14
C ALA A 4 -45.36 17.74 -17.03
N LEU A 5 -44.34 17.73 -17.89
CA LEU A 5 -43.91 18.94 -18.63
C LEU A 5 -44.31 18.93 -20.13
N CYS A 6 -45.10 17.95 -20.59
CA CYS A 6 -45.46 17.81 -22.03
C CYS A 6 -46.84 18.33 -22.44
N ILE A 7 -47.60 18.99 -21.57
CA ILE A 7 -48.98 19.41 -21.88
C ILE A 7 -49.20 20.89 -21.67
N LEU A 8 -48.39 21.80 -22.12
CA LEU A 8 -48.74 23.26 -22.20
C LEU A 8 -47.68 24.02 -23.05
N LEU A 9 -47.54 23.74 -24.30
CA LEU A 9 -46.74 24.56 -25.21
C LEU A 9 -47.59 24.99 -26.43
N ASP A 10 -48.22 26.14 -26.28
CA ASP A 10 -48.78 26.93 -27.39
C ASP A 10 -47.76 28.04 -27.76
N PRO A 11 -47.24 28.08 -29.01
CA PRO A 11 -46.11 28.94 -29.41
C PRO A 11 -46.43 30.42 -29.64
N GLY A 12 -47.61 30.91 -29.28
CA GLY A 12 -48.12 32.20 -29.77
C GLY A 12 -48.16 33.39 -28.78
N ARG A 13 -47.71 33.31 -27.53
CA ARG A 13 -47.87 34.43 -26.54
C ARG A 13 -46.56 35.05 -26.05
N ARG A 14 -46.53 36.40 -26.05
CA ARG A 14 -45.44 37.24 -25.49
C ARG A 14 -45.06 36.92 -24.01
N SER A 15 -45.88 36.15 -23.30
CA SER A 15 -45.63 35.70 -21.92
C SER A 15 -44.46 34.68 -21.81
N PHE A 16 -44.12 33.96 -22.88
CA PHE A 16 -43.07 32.93 -22.91
C PHE A 16 -41.65 33.51 -22.74
N ARG A 17 -41.40 34.71 -23.29
CA ARG A 17 -40.11 35.41 -23.17
C ARG A 17 -39.85 35.93 -21.75
N LEU A 18 -40.90 36.32 -21.05
CA LEU A 18 -40.79 36.80 -19.64
C LEU A 18 -40.60 35.65 -18.67
N TYR A 19 -41.23 34.48 -18.90
CA TYR A 19 -41.08 33.28 -18.09
C TYR A 19 -39.69 32.65 -18.22
N ASN A 20 -39.14 32.54 -19.43
CA ASN A 20 -37.77 32.08 -19.66
C ASN A 20 -36.71 33.06 -19.09
N LYS A 21 -36.95 34.37 -19.14
CA LYS A 21 -36.05 35.35 -18.49
C LYS A 21 -36.08 35.26 -16.98
N ALA A 22 -37.24 34.96 -16.38
CA ALA A 22 -37.39 34.76 -14.94
C ALA A 22 -36.75 33.43 -14.48
N LEU A 23 -36.91 32.36 -15.28
CA LEU A 23 -36.26 31.05 -15.03
C LEU A 23 -34.73 31.12 -15.20
N LEU A 24 -34.22 31.83 -16.19
CA LEU A 24 -32.78 32.08 -16.34
C LEU A 24 -32.20 32.90 -15.20
N LYS A 25 -32.88 33.99 -14.80
CA LYS A 25 -32.47 34.77 -13.63
C LYS A 25 -32.57 34.00 -12.33
N PHE A 26 -33.55 33.10 -12.18
CA PHE A 26 -33.68 32.22 -11.01
C PHE A 26 -32.61 31.13 -11.01
N ALA A 27 -32.26 30.59 -12.17
CA ALA A 27 -31.14 29.66 -12.33
C ALA A 27 -29.78 30.35 -12.07
N GLU A 28 -29.61 31.60 -12.56
CA GLU A 28 -28.42 32.42 -12.29
C GLU A 28 -28.37 32.82 -10.79
N PHE A 29 -29.50 33.15 -10.16
CA PHE A 29 -29.60 33.42 -8.73
C PHE A 29 -29.33 32.17 -7.88
N LEU A 30 -29.87 31.00 -8.28
CA LEU A 30 -29.56 29.72 -7.63
C LEU A 30 -28.08 29.29 -7.85
N SER A 31 -27.52 29.52 -9.02
CA SER A 31 -26.11 29.29 -9.31
C SER A 31 -25.21 30.23 -8.48
N SER A 32 -25.58 31.52 -8.39
CA SER A 32 -24.87 32.51 -7.58
C SER A 32 -25.08 32.31 -6.08
N ALA A 33 -26.26 31.85 -5.64
CA ALA A 33 -26.51 31.51 -4.23
C ALA A 33 -25.82 30.21 -3.80
N LEU A 34 -25.69 29.24 -4.72
CA LEU A 34 -24.88 28.01 -4.52
C LEU A 34 -23.37 28.28 -4.57
N SER A 35 -22.93 29.31 -5.31
CA SER A 35 -21.52 29.75 -5.32
C SER A 35 -21.13 30.60 -4.11
N LEU A 36 -22.11 31.05 -3.29
CA LEU A 36 -21.87 31.77 -2.02
C LEU A 36 -21.78 30.85 -0.80
N ILE A 37 -22.08 29.57 -0.94
CA ILE A 37 -21.71 28.54 0.04
C ILE A 37 -20.37 28.01 -0.42
N ASP A 38 -19.31 28.67 0.00
CA ASP A 38 -17.96 28.09 -0.05
C ASP A 38 -18.06 26.77 0.73
N PRO A 39 -17.94 25.60 0.06
CA PRO A 39 -18.03 24.33 0.79
C PRO A 39 -16.96 24.39 1.86
N ALA A 40 -17.38 24.39 3.13
CA ALA A 40 -16.45 24.53 4.25
C ALA A 40 -15.26 23.60 4.00
N MET A 41 -14.05 24.17 3.97
CA MET A 41 -12.81 23.44 3.71
C MET A 41 -12.77 22.17 4.55
N LEU A 42 -12.54 21.02 3.92
CA LEU A 42 -12.44 19.73 4.61
C LEU A 42 -11.29 19.77 5.62
N GLU A 43 -11.60 19.54 6.89
CA GLU A 43 -10.60 19.47 7.96
C GLU A 43 -10.51 18.05 8.52
N ILE A 44 -9.30 17.49 8.58
CA ILE A 44 -9.01 16.18 9.12
C ILE A 44 -8.42 16.35 10.53
N PRO A 45 -9.13 15.95 11.60
CA PRO A 45 -8.63 16.08 12.96
C PRO A 45 -7.56 15.03 13.30
N VAL A 46 -6.78 15.29 14.32
CA VAL A 46 -6.05 14.28 15.06
C VAL A 46 -7.05 13.37 15.77
N ILE A 47 -6.87 12.05 15.76
CA ILE A 47 -7.68 11.13 16.56
C ILE A 47 -6.87 10.63 17.74
N ARG A 48 -7.39 10.87 18.95
CA ARG A 48 -6.76 10.48 20.22
C ARG A 48 -7.63 9.47 20.95
N TRP A 49 -7.29 8.22 20.86
CA TRP A 49 -8.10 7.12 21.42
C TRP A 49 -9.59 7.26 21.05
N GLY A 50 -9.84 7.38 19.74
CA GLY A 50 -11.18 7.50 19.16
C GLY A 50 -11.83 8.88 19.26
N LYS A 51 -11.19 9.86 19.89
CA LYS A 51 -11.73 11.21 20.05
C LYS A 51 -11.04 12.18 19.08
N PRO A 52 -11.79 12.93 18.30
CA PRO A 52 -11.23 13.99 17.46
C PRO A 52 -10.62 15.09 18.34
N TYR A 53 -9.49 15.61 17.88
CA TYR A 53 -8.78 16.72 18.52
C TYR A 53 -8.32 17.70 17.43
N GLU A 54 -8.73 18.94 17.59
CA GLU A 54 -8.37 20.05 16.71
C GLU A 54 -7.12 20.74 17.29
N SER A 55 -6.01 20.70 16.55
CA SER A 55 -4.80 21.44 16.92
C SER A 55 -4.78 22.83 16.30
N LEU A 56 -3.99 23.72 16.86
CA LEU A 56 -3.77 25.05 16.26
C LEU A 56 -2.93 24.96 14.98
N GLU A 57 -2.00 24.02 14.93
CA GLU A 57 -1.18 23.79 13.74
C GLU A 57 -1.93 22.91 12.75
N LYS A 58 -1.99 23.35 11.49
CA LYS A 58 -2.59 22.64 10.38
C LYS A 58 -1.62 22.61 9.21
N ALA A 59 -1.65 21.54 8.43
CA ALA A 59 -0.94 21.42 7.16
C ALA A 59 -1.94 21.27 6.02
N ASP A 60 -1.64 21.87 4.88
CA ASP A 60 -2.46 21.72 3.69
C ASP A 60 -2.15 20.38 3.01
N VAL A 61 -3.21 19.68 2.60
CA VAL A 61 -3.14 18.54 1.68
C VAL A 61 -3.54 19.10 0.31
N VAL A 62 -2.60 19.10 -0.62
CA VAL A 62 -2.77 19.80 -1.89
C VAL A 62 -2.93 18.85 -3.06
N HIS A 63 -3.64 19.28 -4.09
CA HIS A 63 -3.67 18.61 -5.38
C HIS A 63 -2.27 18.63 -6.00
N PHE A 64 -1.75 17.47 -6.39
CA PHE A 64 -0.35 17.33 -6.80
C PHE A 64 0.01 18.16 -8.05
N GLU A 65 -0.93 18.36 -8.96
CA GLU A 65 -0.71 19.04 -10.24
C GLU A 65 -1.06 20.54 -10.18
N THR A 66 -2.21 20.89 -9.56
CA THR A 66 -2.68 22.28 -9.53
C THR A 66 -2.19 23.06 -8.31
N GLY A 67 -1.84 22.38 -7.21
CA GLY A 67 -1.51 23.01 -5.94
C GLY A 67 -2.71 23.52 -5.15
N GLU A 68 -3.92 23.26 -5.62
CA GLU A 68 -5.15 23.59 -4.91
C GLU A 68 -5.21 22.85 -3.56
N VAL A 69 -5.65 23.55 -2.52
CA VAL A 69 -5.80 22.94 -1.19
C VAL A 69 -7.07 22.10 -1.17
N MET A 70 -6.90 20.79 -1.05
CA MET A 70 -7.98 19.80 -1.01
C MET A 70 -8.53 19.58 0.40
N ALA A 71 -7.67 19.70 1.42
CA ALA A 71 -8.03 19.60 2.82
C ALA A 71 -7.00 20.27 3.72
N LYS A 72 -7.40 20.58 4.96
CA LYS A 72 -6.49 20.97 6.05
C LYS A 72 -6.40 19.83 7.06
N MET A 73 -5.19 19.44 7.40
CA MET A 73 -4.93 18.33 8.30
C MET A 73 -4.32 18.87 9.60
N HIS A 74 -5.05 18.71 10.72
CA HIS A 74 -4.55 19.08 12.04
C HIS A 74 -3.29 18.29 12.39
N GLN A 75 -2.26 18.95 12.91
CA GLN A 75 -0.97 18.36 13.21
C GLN A 75 -0.85 17.97 14.67
N ALA A 76 -0.42 16.74 14.93
CA ALA A 76 0.04 16.32 16.23
C ALA A 76 1.51 16.75 16.43
N ASN A 77 1.98 16.68 17.66
CA ASN A 77 3.40 16.82 18.02
C ASN A 77 3.87 15.63 18.87
N ALA A 78 5.18 15.48 19.01
CA ALA A 78 5.79 14.37 19.76
C ALA A 78 5.34 14.33 21.24
N GLY A 79 5.09 15.48 21.87
CA GLY A 79 4.59 15.58 23.24
C GLY A 79 3.20 14.99 23.42
N LEU A 80 2.31 15.21 22.44
CA LEU A 80 0.96 14.66 22.42
C LEU A 80 1.00 13.12 22.34
N VAL A 81 1.81 12.56 21.43
CA VAL A 81 2.00 11.11 21.29
C VAL A 81 2.55 10.51 22.58
N GLN A 82 3.55 11.15 23.19
CA GLN A 82 4.14 10.72 24.47
C GLN A 82 3.13 10.72 25.61
N MET A 83 2.27 11.73 25.68
CA MET A 83 1.22 11.81 26.69
C MET A 83 0.19 10.69 26.53
N ASP A 84 -0.25 10.46 25.30
CA ASP A 84 -1.29 9.48 24.99
C ASP A 84 -0.77 8.03 25.10
N SER A 85 0.52 7.78 24.88
CA SER A 85 1.12 6.45 25.00
C SER A 85 0.93 5.84 26.40
N ARG A 86 0.77 6.66 27.45
CA ARG A 86 0.47 6.20 28.82
C ARG A 86 -0.87 5.46 28.93
N LYS A 87 -1.77 5.65 27.96
CA LYS A 87 -3.09 5.02 27.92
C LYS A 87 -3.16 3.84 26.94
N ALA A 88 -2.05 3.48 26.28
CA ALA A 88 -2.00 2.47 25.23
C ALA A 88 -2.58 1.10 25.64
N ASN A 89 -2.41 0.70 26.91
CA ASN A 89 -2.94 -0.57 27.42
C ASN A 89 -4.48 -0.66 27.33
N LYS A 90 -5.17 0.47 27.47
CA LYS A 90 -6.64 0.51 27.42
C LYS A 90 -7.18 0.07 26.06
N ALA A 91 -6.48 0.33 24.97
CA ALA A 91 -6.88 -0.10 23.64
C ALA A 91 -7.01 -1.63 23.56
N ARG A 92 -6.02 -2.35 24.09
CA ARG A 92 -6.08 -3.81 24.15
C ARG A 92 -7.15 -4.30 25.13
N GLU A 93 -7.28 -3.69 26.29
CA GLU A 93 -8.30 -4.05 27.31
C GLU A 93 -9.73 -3.96 26.72
N ILE A 94 -10.01 -2.93 25.92
CA ILE A 94 -11.29 -2.75 25.25
C ILE A 94 -11.50 -3.79 24.16
N LEU A 95 -10.49 -4.04 23.31
CA LEU A 95 -10.58 -5.06 22.26
C LEU A 95 -10.74 -6.47 22.83
N LYS A 96 -10.17 -6.77 23.99
CA LYS A 96 -10.31 -8.06 24.69
C LYS A 96 -11.72 -8.34 25.23
N GLN A 97 -12.63 -7.36 25.19
CA GLN A 97 -14.05 -7.59 25.47
C GLN A 97 -14.75 -8.36 24.34
N PHE A 98 -14.13 -8.45 23.17
CA PHE A 98 -14.58 -9.22 22.02
C PHE A 98 -13.69 -10.44 21.82
N SER A 99 -14.27 -11.55 21.37
CA SER A 99 -13.46 -12.67 20.90
C SER A 99 -12.74 -12.33 19.58
N CYS A 100 -11.68 -13.07 19.25
CA CYS A 100 -11.04 -12.93 17.92
C CYS A 100 -12.04 -13.20 16.80
N ALA A 101 -12.93 -14.19 16.97
CA ALA A 101 -13.96 -14.51 15.98
C ALA A 101 -14.97 -13.37 15.78
N ASP A 102 -15.38 -12.67 16.85
CA ASP A 102 -16.26 -11.51 16.72
C ASP A 102 -15.56 -10.35 16.01
N LEU A 103 -14.28 -10.13 16.30
CA LEU A 103 -13.49 -9.08 15.63
C LEU A 103 -13.23 -9.42 14.16
N ILE A 104 -13.07 -10.69 13.79
CA ILE A 104 -12.99 -11.14 12.39
C ILE A 104 -14.29 -10.79 11.65
N LYS A 105 -15.46 -11.11 12.21
CA LYS A 105 -16.75 -10.72 11.62
C LYS A 105 -16.88 -9.21 11.45
N LYS A 106 -16.34 -8.42 12.39
CA LYS A 106 -16.29 -6.96 12.27
C LYS A 106 -15.33 -6.49 11.17
N CYS A 107 -14.23 -7.23 10.90
CA CYS A 107 -13.38 -6.96 9.75
C CYS A 107 -14.12 -7.18 8.43
N GLU A 108 -14.88 -8.27 8.30
CA GLU A 108 -15.71 -8.56 7.14
C GLU A 108 -16.76 -7.45 6.91
N GLN A 109 -17.45 -7.01 7.95
CA GLN A 109 -18.39 -5.88 7.89
C GLN A 109 -17.68 -4.56 7.54
N ALA A 110 -16.49 -4.33 8.10
CA ALA A 110 -15.70 -3.14 7.80
C ALA A 110 -15.27 -3.10 6.31
N ALA A 111 -15.03 -4.26 5.68
CA ALA A 111 -14.77 -4.33 4.25
C ALA A 111 -15.93 -3.79 3.42
N ASP A 112 -17.16 -4.18 3.77
CA ASP A 112 -18.36 -3.71 3.08
C ASP A 112 -18.54 -2.20 3.25
N TYR A 113 -18.41 -1.69 4.49
CA TYR A 113 -18.46 -0.23 4.73
C TYR A 113 -17.35 0.51 4.00
N TYR A 114 -16.13 -0.01 4.01
CA TYR A 114 -14.99 0.60 3.33
C TYR A 114 -15.21 0.72 1.82
N LEU A 115 -15.81 -0.32 1.18
CA LEU A 115 -16.07 -0.35 -0.26
C LEU A 115 -17.29 0.46 -0.70
N THR A 116 -18.34 0.51 0.13
CA THR A 116 -19.66 0.93 -0.37
C THR A 116 -20.27 2.12 0.37
N ALA A 117 -19.87 2.37 1.61
CA ALA A 117 -20.54 3.36 2.43
C ALA A 117 -20.02 4.79 2.21
N ASN A 118 -20.92 5.74 2.36
CA ASN A 118 -20.56 7.12 2.62
C ASN A 118 -20.15 7.23 4.09
N LEU A 119 -18.86 7.43 4.33
CA LEU A 119 -18.27 7.45 5.66
C LEU A 119 -17.86 8.85 6.10
N PRO A 120 -17.83 9.15 7.39
CA PRO A 120 -17.24 10.39 7.89
C PRO A 120 -15.79 10.57 7.40
N MET A 121 -15.44 11.79 7.06
CA MET A 121 -14.08 12.19 6.70
C MET A 121 -13.84 13.58 7.27
N GLY A 122 -13.21 13.65 8.44
CA GLY A 122 -13.01 14.91 9.14
C GLY A 122 -14.32 15.66 9.40
N THR A 123 -14.40 16.90 8.92
CA THR A 123 -15.61 17.74 9.04
C THR A 123 -16.71 17.42 8.03
N GLY A 124 -16.44 16.50 7.09
CA GLY A 124 -17.39 16.11 6.04
C GLY A 124 -17.68 14.61 6.02
N THR A 125 -18.17 14.17 4.88
CA THR A 125 -18.39 12.75 4.54
C THR A 125 -17.75 12.45 3.19
N GLN A 126 -17.51 11.17 2.88
CA GLN A 126 -16.83 10.76 1.68
C GLN A 126 -17.39 9.44 1.16
N THR A 127 -17.88 9.46 -0.07
CA THR A 127 -18.25 8.27 -0.83
C THR A 127 -17.00 7.49 -1.26
N PRO A 128 -17.12 6.23 -1.69
CA PRO A 128 -15.98 5.46 -2.23
C PRO A 128 -15.32 6.12 -3.45
N GLU A 129 -16.12 6.74 -4.31
CA GLU A 129 -15.60 7.40 -5.51
C GLU A 129 -14.86 8.71 -5.17
N GLU A 130 -15.40 9.53 -4.27
CA GLU A 130 -14.71 10.72 -3.76
C GLU A 130 -13.40 10.35 -3.06
N PHE A 131 -13.40 9.23 -2.31
CA PHE A 131 -12.17 8.71 -1.70
C PHE A 131 -11.10 8.40 -2.74
N CYS A 132 -11.43 7.63 -3.79
CA CYS A 132 -10.48 7.29 -4.84
C CYS A 132 -10.01 8.56 -5.60
N SER A 133 -10.93 9.49 -5.86
CA SER A 133 -10.65 10.73 -6.58
C SER A 133 -9.69 11.64 -5.80
N ILE A 134 -9.95 11.86 -4.51
CA ILE A 134 -9.08 12.71 -3.68
C ILE A 134 -7.72 12.05 -3.42
N GLN A 135 -7.68 10.72 -3.24
CA GLN A 135 -6.44 9.97 -3.12
C GLN A 135 -5.59 10.12 -4.40
N SER A 136 -6.19 9.98 -5.58
CA SER A 136 -5.52 10.22 -6.86
C SER A 136 -5.00 11.66 -6.95
N ALA A 137 -5.84 12.63 -6.62
CA ALA A 137 -5.53 14.07 -6.70
C ALA A 137 -4.38 14.51 -5.77
N THR A 138 -4.14 13.82 -4.66
CA THR A 138 -3.11 14.22 -3.70
C THR A 138 -1.83 13.37 -3.79
N THR A 139 -1.92 12.14 -4.31
CA THR A 139 -0.78 11.21 -4.39
C THR A 139 -0.18 11.09 -5.78
N GLY A 140 -0.87 11.56 -6.82
CA GLY A 140 -0.45 11.36 -8.21
C GLY A 140 -0.63 9.93 -8.73
N LEU A 141 -1.31 9.06 -7.98
CA LEU A 141 -1.66 7.71 -8.43
C LEU A 141 -2.82 7.79 -9.44
N PRO A 142 -2.77 7.05 -10.56
CA PRO A 142 -3.93 6.86 -11.42
C PRO A 142 -5.18 6.39 -10.67
N LEU A 143 -6.32 6.92 -11.03
CA LEU A 143 -7.61 6.62 -10.38
C LEU A 143 -7.96 5.11 -10.43
N ASN A 144 -7.62 4.44 -11.52
CA ASN A 144 -7.77 2.99 -11.66
C ASN A 144 -6.92 2.22 -10.62
N MET A 145 -5.72 2.72 -10.28
CA MET A 145 -4.85 2.12 -9.26
C MET A 145 -5.38 2.41 -7.84
N CYS A 146 -5.95 3.59 -7.59
CA CYS A 146 -6.61 3.89 -6.32
C CYS A 146 -7.77 2.92 -6.06
N ARG A 147 -8.63 2.68 -7.06
CA ARG A 147 -9.72 1.69 -6.98
C ARG A 147 -9.20 0.26 -6.77
N ALA A 148 -8.14 -0.14 -7.47
CA ALA A 148 -7.54 -1.46 -7.30
C ALA A 148 -6.94 -1.65 -5.90
N ASN A 149 -6.25 -0.64 -5.35
CA ASN A 149 -5.73 -0.69 -3.98
C ASN A 149 -6.86 -0.69 -2.94
N MET A 150 -7.95 0.04 -3.17
CA MET A 150 -9.14 0.01 -2.32
C MET A 150 -9.73 -1.41 -2.27
N SER A 151 -9.92 -2.04 -3.43
CA SER A 151 -10.42 -3.43 -3.53
C SER A 151 -9.48 -4.42 -2.85
N LYS A 152 -8.16 -4.24 -2.98
CA LYS A 152 -7.15 -5.07 -2.32
C LYS A 152 -7.23 -4.99 -0.79
N ASN A 153 -7.37 -3.79 -0.24
CA ASN A 153 -7.52 -3.59 1.21
C ASN A 153 -8.80 -4.25 1.73
N ALA A 154 -9.90 -4.10 1.02
CA ALA A 154 -11.16 -4.74 1.36
C ALA A 154 -11.09 -6.28 1.28
N PHE A 155 -10.43 -6.82 0.25
CA PHE A 155 -10.23 -8.26 0.11
C PHE A 155 -9.57 -8.87 1.35
N VAL A 156 -8.53 -8.21 1.89
CA VAL A 156 -7.84 -8.67 3.09
C VAL A 156 -8.76 -8.65 4.31
N LEU A 157 -9.61 -7.63 4.45
CA LEU A 157 -10.60 -7.57 5.52
C LEU A 157 -11.66 -8.67 5.40
N GLN A 158 -12.13 -8.95 4.18
CA GLN A 158 -13.14 -9.99 3.90
C GLN A 158 -12.63 -11.41 4.18
N HIS A 159 -11.32 -11.66 3.95
CA HIS A 159 -10.70 -12.97 4.14
C HIS A 159 -9.84 -13.06 5.42
N MET A 160 -10.11 -12.19 6.38
CA MET A 160 -9.29 -12.08 7.59
C MET A 160 -9.25 -13.38 8.40
N GLY A 161 -10.36 -14.12 8.46
CA GLY A 161 -10.43 -15.41 9.15
C GLY A 161 -9.48 -16.44 8.55
N ASP A 162 -9.55 -16.65 7.24
CA ASP A 162 -8.69 -17.59 6.51
C ASP A 162 -7.22 -17.25 6.64
N MET A 163 -6.90 -15.95 6.55
CA MET A 163 -5.53 -15.46 6.71
C MET A 163 -4.96 -15.75 8.10
N LEU A 164 -5.71 -15.46 9.14
CA LEU A 164 -5.26 -15.68 10.51
C LEU A 164 -5.17 -17.18 10.84
N ASP A 165 -6.08 -18.01 10.34
CA ASP A 165 -6.00 -19.45 10.48
C ASP A 165 -4.71 -19.99 9.84
N ALA A 166 -4.41 -19.56 8.63
CA ALA A 166 -3.17 -19.94 7.94
C ALA A 166 -1.91 -19.45 8.68
N LEU A 167 -1.89 -18.20 9.16
CA LEU A 167 -0.76 -17.61 9.87
C LEU A 167 -0.54 -18.22 11.27
N THR A 168 -1.57 -18.74 11.91
CA THR A 168 -1.47 -19.53 13.15
C THR A 168 -1.18 -21.01 12.89
N ARG A 169 -1.07 -21.41 11.62
CA ARG A 169 -0.84 -22.81 11.20
C ARG A 169 -1.95 -23.75 11.67
N GLY A 170 -3.20 -23.27 11.64
CA GLY A 170 -4.38 -24.01 12.05
C GLY A 170 -4.52 -24.21 13.56
N LEU A 171 -3.79 -23.45 14.38
CA LEU A 171 -4.05 -23.40 15.82
C LEU A 171 -5.29 -22.53 16.10
N PRO A 172 -6.15 -22.92 17.05
CA PRO A 172 -7.32 -22.13 17.40
C PRO A 172 -6.96 -20.70 17.82
N LEU A 173 -7.59 -19.69 17.21
CA LEU A 173 -7.29 -18.29 17.46
C LEU A 173 -7.56 -17.83 18.90
N ASP A 174 -8.40 -18.56 19.63
CA ASP A 174 -8.72 -18.24 21.02
C ASP A 174 -7.52 -18.40 21.97
N ILE A 175 -6.49 -19.18 21.61
CA ILE A 175 -5.25 -19.23 22.40
C ILE A 175 -4.52 -17.86 22.43
N LEU A 176 -4.70 -17.04 21.41
CA LEU A 176 -4.13 -15.70 21.34
C LEU A 176 -4.86 -14.71 22.27
N SER A 177 -6.16 -14.89 22.45
CA SER A 177 -6.98 -14.03 23.33
C SER A 177 -6.93 -14.45 24.79
N ARG A 178 -6.93 -15.75 25.08
CA ARG A 178 -6.85 -16.28 26.44
C ARG A 178 -5.47 -16.12 27.06
N GLY A 179 -4.40 -16.19 26.24
CA GLY A 179 -3.02 -16.05 26.68
C GLY A 179 -2.50 -17.23 27.50
N TYR A 180 -3.21 -18.37 27.55
CA TYR A 180 -2.76 -19.58 28.20
C TYR A 180 -2.79 -20.79 27.26
N GLY A 181 -2.08 -21.85 27.65
CA GLY A 181 -1.94 -23.03 26.86
C GLY A 181 -3.24 -23.79 26.66
N MET A 182 -3.40 -24.36 25.50
CA MET A 182 -4.42 -25.35 25.18
C MET A 182 -3.75 -26.62 24.69
N GLU A 183 -4.30 -27.78 25.07
CA GLU A 183 -3.92 -29.04 24.48
C GLU A 183 -4.65 -29.16 23.13
N SER A 184 -4.01 -28.72 22.07
CA SER A 184 -4.50 -28.84 20.71
C SER A 184 -3.56 -29.74 19.92
N ARG A 185 -4.07 -30.83 19.38
CA ARG A 185 -3.28 -31.82 18.63
C ARG A 185 -2.02 -32.30 19.40
N ASN A 186 -2.14 -32.49 20.69
CA ASN A 186 -1.07 -32.86 21.62
C ASN A 186 0.05 -31.78 21.76
N VAL A 187 -0.25 -30.53 21.50
CA VAL A 187 0.68 -29.42 21.68
C VAL A 187 0.17 -28.48 22.74
N MET A 188 0.93 -28.35 23.83
CA MET A 188 0.70 -27.32 24.85
C MET A 188 1.36 -26.04 24.40
N VAL A 189 0.57 -25.03 24.08
CA VAL A 189 1.05 -23.71 23.66
C VAL A 189 0.44 -22.61 24.50
N SER A 190 1.22 -21.59 24.82
CA SER A 190 0.76 -20.37 25.46
C SER A 190 1.31 -19.19 24.70
N PHE A 191 0.44 -18.26 24.35
CA PHE A 191 0.80 -17.03 23.64
C PHE A 191 0.65 -15.83 24.56
N GLN A 192 1.61 -14.93 24.47
CA GLN A 192 1.58 -13.67 25.19
C GLN A 192 1.78 -12.53 24.19
N ALA A 193 0.84 -11.58 24.17
CA ALA A 193 1.02 -10.35 23.38
C ALA A 193 2.25 -9.58 23.88
N THR A 194 3.08 -9.16 22.95
CA THR A 194 4.31 -8.39 23.23
C THR A 194 4.06 -6.89 23.27
N THR A 195 2.86 -6.47 22.82
CA THR A 195 2.44 -5.07 22.76
C THR A 195 0.94 -4.95 22.99
N SER A 196 0.50 -3.79 23.46
CA SER A 196 -0.93 -3.43 23.51
C SER A 196 -1.38 -2.66 22.28
N THR A 197 -0.43 -2.05 21.57
CA THR A 197 -0.68 -1.27 20.36
C THR A 197 0.43 -1.50 19.34
N LEU A 198 0.06 -1.49 18.06
CA LEU A 198 0.98 -1.45 16.93
C LEU A 198 1.13 -0.01 16.44
N GLY A 199 2.36 0.50 16.47
CA GLY A 199 2.69 1.81 15.90
C GLY A 199 2.96 1.71 14.41
N LEU A 200 2.47 2.69 13.62
CA LEU A 200 2.56 2.68 12.17
C LEU A 200 2.97 4.05 11.64
N VAL A 201 4.09 4.09 10.93
CA VAL A 201 4.52 5.25 10.15
C VAL A 201 4.29 4.93 8.68
N LEU A 202 3.19 5.47 8.14
CA LEU A 202 2.63 5.09 6.85
C LEU A 202 3.16 5.97 5.72
N PRO A 203 3.33 5.42 4.51
CA PRO A 203 3.80 6.15 3.34
C PRO A 203 2.65 6.86 2.62
N SER A 204 2.99 7.74 1.65
CA SER A 204 2.02 8.39 0.77
C SER A 204 1.91 7.77 -0.63
N ASN A 205 2.77 6.82 -0.98
CA ASN A 205 2.98 6.40 -2.37
C ASN A 205 2.39 5.03 -2.74
N SER A 206 1.96 4.23 -1.77
CA SER A 206 1.43 2.89 -2.03
C SER A 206 0.34 2.51 -1.03
N PRO A 207 -0.95 2.82 -1.31
CA PRO A 207 -2.06 2.50 -0.41
C PRO A 207 -2.26 1.00 -0.15
N GLY A 208 -1.69 0.13 -0.98
CA GLY A 208 -1.74 -1.32 -0.80
C GLY A 208 -1.04 -1.85 0.44
N VAL A 209 -0.13 -1.08 1.05
CA VAL A 209 0.60 -1.50 2.27
C VAL A 209 -0.29 -1.54 3.51
N HIS A 210 -1.46 -0.89 3.47
CA HIS A 210 -2.40 -0.92 4.59
C HIS A 210 -2.86 -2.35 4.93
N THR A 211 -2.82 -3.28 3.98
CA THR A 211 -3.11 -4.70 4.20
C THR A 211 -2.27 -5.35 5.31
N LEU A 212 -1.06 -4.87 5.56
CA LEU A 212 -0.10 -5.49 6.47
C LEU A 212 -0.46 -5.33 7.97
N TRP A 213 -1.16 -4.27 8.33
CA TRP A 213 -1.48 -3.98 9.72
C TRP A 213 -2.94 -4.29 10.10
N LEU A 214 -3.83 -4.50 9.12
CA LEU A 214 -5.24 -4.82 9.37
C LEU A 214 -5.44 -6.00 10.35
N PRO A 215 -4.60 -7.06 10.32
CA PRO A 215 -4.73 -8.18 11.25
C PRO A 215 -4.55 -7.81 12.74
N ALA A 216 -3.99 -6.64 13.07
CA ALA A 216 -3.80 -6.23 14.46
C ALA A 216 -5.12 -6.12 15.23
N ILE A 217 -6.20 -5.65 14.60
CA ILE A 217 -7.52 -5.49 15.26
C ILE A 217 -8.11 -6.81 15.72
N PRO A 218 -8.29 -7.85 14.86
CA PRO A 218 -8.81 -9.15 15.32
C PRO A 218 -7.86 -9.87 16.28
N LEU A 219 -6.56 -9.54 16.27
CA LEU A 219 -5.58 -9.99 17.25
C LEU A 219 -5.62 -9.18 18.57
N GLN A 220 -6.61 -8.32 18.73
CA GLN A 220 -6.84 -7.49 19.93
C GLN A 220 -5.69 -6.54 20.25
N ILE A 221 -5.02 -6.02 19.22
CA ILE A 221 -3.96 -5.02 19.32
C ILE A 221 -4.47 -3.69 18.78
N GLY A 222 -4.44 -2.63 19.59
CA GLY A 222 -4.82 -1.29 19.16
C GLY A 222 -3.85 -0.68 18.14
N LEU A 223 -4.27 0.36 17.45
CA LEU A 223 -3.52 0.98 16.36
C LEU A 223 -3.15 2.43 16.67
N VAL A 224 -1.87 2.77 16.47
CA VAL A 224 -1.35 4.13 16.56
C VAL A 224 -0.76 4.49 15.19
N LEU A 225 -1.52 5.26 14.41
CA LEU A 225 -1.27 5.52 13.01
C LEU A 225 -0.69 6.93 12.82
N LYS A 226 0.46 7.05 12.17
CA LYS A 226 0.97 8.31 11.60
C LYS A 226 0.85 8.22 10.08
N PRO A 227 -0.16 8.89 9.48
CA PRO A 227 -0.39 8.83 8.04
C PRO A 227 0.70 9.54 7.25
N GLY A 228 0.81 9.19 5.97
CA GLY A 228 1.56 9.98 5.00
C GLY A 228 0.94 11.37 4.82
N SER A 229 1.74 12.38 4.52
CA SER A 229 1.27 13.76 4.38
C SER A 229 0.29 13.96 3.21
N SER A 230 0.48 13.22 2.12
CA SER A 230 -0.39 13.29 0.93
C SER A 230 -1.44 12.18 0.89
N GLU A 231 -1.39 11.21 1.83
CA GLU A 231 -2.29 10.05 1.88
C GLU A 231 -2.82 9.82 3.31
N PRO A 232 -3.58 10.75 3.89
CA PRO A 232 -4.29 10.54 5.15
C PRO A 232 -5.60 9.76 4.96
N TRP A 233 -6.05 9.58 3.73
CA TRP A 233 -7.37 9.13 3.34
C TRP A 233 -7.63 7.67 3.71
N THR A 234 -6.71 6.77 3.35
CA THR A 234 -6.88 5.33 3.60
C THR A 234 -6.93 5.00 5.10
N PRO A 235 -5.97 5.44 5.94
CA PRO A 235 -6.04 5.11 7.36
C PRO A 235 -7.25 5.76 8.06
N TYR A 236 -7.68 6.96 7.64
CA TYR A 236 -8.87 7.60 8.21
C TYR A 236 -10.15 6.88 7.80
N ARG A 237 -10.33 6.61 6.50
CA ARG A 237 -11.50 5.86 6.00
C ARG A 237 -11.57 4.46 6.60
N MET A 238 -10.42 3.80 6.79
CA MET A 238 -10.35 2.49 7.43
C MET A 238 -10.78 2.55 8.90
N TYR A 239 -10.32 3.56 9.64
CA TYR A 239 -10.76 3.83 11.01
C TYR A 239 -12.28 4.01 11.10
N GLU A 240 -12.88 4.79 10.20
CA GLU A 240 -14.34 4.98 10.17
C GLU A 240 -15.09 3.71 9.76
N ALA A 241 -14.55 2.92 8.83
CA ALA A 241 -15.13 1.63 8.45
C ALA A 241 -15.14 0.63 9.62
N PHE A 242 -14.04 0.52 10.37
CA PHE A 242 -13.99 -0.28 11.59
C PHE A 242 -14.98 0.22 12.64
N ALA A 243 -15.09 1.52 12.84
CA ALA A 243 -16.04 2.10 13.78
C ALA A 243 -17.50 1.83 13.37
N ALA A 244 -17.82 1.92 12.08
CA ALA A 244 -19.14 1.57 11.54
C ALA A 244 -19.48 0.09 11.74
N ALA A 245 -18.47 -0.81 11.67
CA ALA A 245 -18.61 -2.23 11.98
C ALA A 245 -18.69 -2.53 13.49
N GLY A 246 -18.64 -1.50 14.35
CA GLY A 246 -18.73 -1.64 15.80
C GLY A 246 -17.42 -2.07 16.48
N VAL A 247 -16.28 -1.84 15.85
CA VAL A 247 -14.98 -1.88 16.56
C VAL A 247 -14.88 -0.62 17.43
N PRO A 248 -14.53 -0.73 18.72
CA PRO A 248 -14.42 0.44 19.60
C PRO A 248 -13.44 1.49 19.06
N ARG A 249 -13.89 2.72 18.95
CA ARG A 249 -13.06 3.84 18.48
C ARG A 249 -11.82 4.06 19.34
N GLU A 250 -11.90 3.74 20.61
CA GLU A 250 -10.81 3.82 21.59
C GLU A 250 -9.62 2.91 21.29
N ALA A 251 -9.76 1.98 20.36
CA ALA A 251 -8.65 1.17 19.87
C ALA A 251 -7.70 1.90 18.91
N PHE A 252 -8.04 3.15 18.51
CA PHE A 252 -7.34 3.87 17.44
C PHE A 252 -6.83 5.23 17.89
N CYS A 253 -5.60 5.53 17.45
CA CYS A 253 -5.07 6.88 17.35
C CYS A 253 -4.63 7.16 15.91
N LEU A 254 -4.85 8.40 15.43
CA LEU A 254 -4.35 8.90 14.16
C LEU A 254 -3.64 10.23 14.42
N TYR A 255 -2.34 10.26 14.20
CA TYR A 255 -1.47 11.40 14.47
C TYR A 255 -0.82 11.93 13.18
N PRO A 256 -1.56 12.70 12.36
CA PRO A 256 -0.90 13.45 11.30
C PRO A 256 0.14 14.39 11.92
N GLY A 257 1.28 14.51 11.28
CA GLY A 257 2.35 15.36 11.82
C GLY A 257 3.68 15.19 11.11
N PRO A 258 4.67 16.00 11.48
CA PRO A 258 6.02 15.94 10.93
C PRO A 258 6.79 14.66 11.33
N HIS A 259 8.07 14.59 10.95
CA HIS A 259 8.89 13.39 11.15
C HIS A 259 9.10 13.01 12.62
N ASP A 260 9.17 13.99 13.52
CA ASP A 260 9.34 13.77 14.97
C ASP A 260 8.15 13.03 15.59
N VAL A 261 6.93 13.27 15.09
CA VAL A 261 5.72 12.50 15.45
C VAL A 261 5.90 11.03 15.08
N GLY A 262 6.37 10.74 13.87
CA GLY A 262 6.66 9.37 13.44
C GLY A 262 7.73 8.70 14.31
N ASN A 263 8.83 9.41 14.59
CA ASN A 263 9.88 8.91 15.49
C ASN A 263 9.32 8.61 16.89
N LYS A 264 8.41 9.48 17.40
CA LYS A 264 7.80 9.27 18.72
C LYS A 264 6.83 8.07 18.73
N VAL A 265 6.11 7.81 17.66
CA VAL A 265 5.29 6.59 17.51
C VAL A 265 6.16 5.34 17.58
N LEU A 266 7.28 5.31 16.83
CA LEU A 266 8.22 4.18 16.85
C LEU A 266 8.90 3.99 18.23
N GLU A 267 9.16 5.06 18.94
CA GLU A 267 9.76 5.04 20.28
C GLU A 267 8.79 4.50 21.34
N THR A 268 7.52 4.93 21.30
CA THR A 268 6.54 4.67 22.36
C THR A 268 5.79 3.36 22.23
N CYS A 269 5.67 2.81 21.02
CA CYS A 269 5.05 1.51 20.78
C CYS A 269 6.06 0.37 20.93
N ASN A 270 5.70 -0.71 21.63
CA ASN A 270 6.58 -1.87 21.79
C ASN A 270 6.76 -2.67 20.51
N ARG A 271 5.83 -2.54 19.57
CA ARG A 271 5.93 -3.04 18.19
C ARG A 271 5.49 -1.93 17.24
N ALA A 272 6.24 -1.73 16.19
CA ALA A 272 5.94 -0.72 15.20
C ALA A 272 6.38 -1.17 13.80
N MET A 273 5.73 -0.62 12.78
CA MET A 273 6.10 -0.77 11.37
C MET A 273 6.37 0.62 10.78
N ILE A 274 7.39 0.70 9.95
CA ILE A 274 7.72 1.91 9.20
C ILE A 274 7.97 1.55 7.73
N PHE A 275 7.50 2.41 6.84
CA PHE A 275 7.71 2.30 5.40
C PHE A 275 8.65 3.42 4.95
N GLY A 276 9.71 3.07 4.21
CA GLY A 276 10.71 4.07 3.80
C GLY A 276 11.72 3.53 2.80
N GLY A 277 12.69 4.36 2.43
CA GLY A 277 13.81 3.97 1.57
C GLY A 277 14.89 3.17 2.32
N GLN A 278 15.95 2.75 1.61
CA GLN A 278 17.03 1.93 2.15
C GLN A 278 17.65 2.51 3.43
N ALA A 279 17.87 3.82 3.50
CA ALA A 279 18.39 4.48 4.70
C ALA A 279 17.50 4.28 5.95
N THR A 280 16.18 4.13 5.75
CA THR A 280 15.25 3.81 6.86
C THR A 280 15.41 2.37 7.30
N VAL A 281 15.54 1.44 6.35
CA VAL A 281 15.78 0.01 6.64
C VAL A 281 17.08 -0.13 7.43
N ASP A 282 18.16 0.48 6.95
CA ASP A 282 19.48 0.43 7.59
C ASP A 282 19.45 0.98 9.02
N LYS A 283 18.72 2.07 9.25
CA LYS A 283 18.57 2.69 10.57
C LYS A 283 17.92 1.75 11.59
N TYR A 284 16.97 0.94 11.17
CA TYR A 284 16.24 0.04 12.06
C TYR A 284 16.67 -1.44 11.95
N HIS A 285 17.69 -1.71 11.15
CA HIS A 285 18.23 -3.07 10.99
C HIS A 285 18.61 -3.67 12.36
N GLY A 286 18.15 -4.90 12.60
CA GLY A 286 18.41 -5.60 13.87
C GLY A 286 17.60 -5.10 15.07
N ASN A 287 16.69 -4.13 14.92
CA ASN A 287 15.80 -3.71 15.98
C ASN A 287 14.53 -4.59 16.03
N PRO A 288 14.38 -5.52 17.01
CA PRO A 288 13.26 -6.46 17.04
C PRO A 288 11.90 -5.80 17.32
N ARG A 289 11.89 -4.51 17.68
CA ARG A 289 10.67 -3.75 17.95
C ARG A 289 10.10 -3.09 16.71
N VAL A 290 10.92 -2.84 15.68
CA VAL A 290 10.53 -2.09 14.50
C VAL A 290 10.73 -2.95 13.27
N GLN A 291 9.65 -3.24 12.56
CA GLN A 291 9.68 -3.84 11.25
C GLN A 291 9.75 -2.72 10.21
N ALA A 292 10.88 -2.63 9.51
CA ALA A 292 11.11 -1.61 8.49
C ALA A 292 10.88 -2.21 7.09
N HIS A 293 9.89 -1.68 6.38
CA HIS A 293 9.54 -2.05 5.02
C HIS A 293 10.18 -1.07 4.04
N GLY A 294 11.09 -1.58 3.21
CA GLY A 294 11.88 -0.79 2.27
C GLY A 294 11.71 -1.20 0.81
N PRO A 295 12.70 -0.91 -0.03
CA PRO A 295 12.81 -1.47 -1.37
C PRO A 295 12.82 -3.00 -1.30
N GLY A 296 12.06 -3.63 -2.19
CA GLY A 296 11.90 -5.08 -2.15
C GLY A 296 12.94 -5.83 -2.95
N PHE A 297 13.55 -5.17 -3.93
CA PHE A 297 14.47 -5.79 -4.89
C PHE A 297 13.92 -7.11 -5.46
N SER A 298 12.60 -7.18 -5.67
CA SER A 298 11.92 -8.38 -6.12
C SER A 298 12.38 -8.81 -7.51
N LYS A 299 12.51 -10.11 -7.73
CA LYS A 299 13.17 -10.66 -8.91
C LYS A 299 12.42 -11.82 -9.54
N ILE A 300 12.64 -12.00 -10.84
CA ILE A 300 12.32 -13.22 -11.57
C ILE A 300 13.62 -13.87 -12.02
N LEU A 301 13.77 -15.15 -11.70
CA LEU A 301 14.89 -15.98 -12.12
C LEU A 301 14.38 -17.00 -13.13
N ILE A 302 15.01 -17.09 -14.30
CA ILE A 302 14.64 -18.07 -15.33
C ILE A 302 15.73 -19.13 -15.38
N GLY A 303 15.37 -20.37 -15.03
CA GLY A 303 16.29 -21.50 -15.01
C GLY A 303 16.74 -21.93 -16.41
N ASP A 304 17.92 -22.58 -16.48
CA ASP A 304 18.51 -23.08 -17.74
C ASP A 304 17.61 -24.09 -18.47
N ASP A 305 16.75 -24.79 -17.73
CA ASP A 305 15.76 -25.73 -18.25
C ASP A 305 14.53 -25.04 -18.89
N CYS A 306 14.31 -23.75 -18.59
CA CYS A 306 13.16 -22.99 -19.05
C CYS A 306 13.52 -21.82 -19.98
N VAL A 307 14.77 -21.33 -19.94
CA VAL A 307 15.16 -20.07 -20.57
C VAL A 307 15.03 -20.07 -22.09
N ASP A 308 15.13 -21.22 -22.76
CA ASP A 308 14.95 -21.32 -24.21
C ASP A 308 13.49 -21.16 -24.67
N ARG A 309 12.55 -21.15 -23.73
CA ARG A 309 11.12 -20.90 -23.95
C ARG A 309 10.64 -19.61 -23.26
N TRP A 310 11.52 -18.65 -23.08
CA TRP A 310 11.25 -17.41 -22.33
C TRP A 310 10.03 -16.62 -22.86
N GLU A 311 9.71 -16.71 -24.14
CA GLU A 311 8.57 -16.06 -24.76
C GLU A 311 7.24 -16.45 -24.11
N GLU A 312 7.13 -17.70 -23.63
CA GLU A 312 5.93 -18.20 -22.95
C GLU A 312 5.66 -17.44 -21.64
N TYR A 313 6.67 -16.81 -21.07
CA TYR A 313 6.60 -16.11 -19.79
C TYR A 313 6.51 -14.59 -19.92
N LEU A 314 6.53 -14.04 -21.13
CA LEU A 314 6.61 -12.59 -21.37
C LEU A 314 5.52 -11.80 -20.63
N ASP A 315 4.28 -12.29 -20.60
CA ASP A 315 3.18 -11.61 -19.91
C ASP A 315 3.37 -11.60 -18.39
N VAL A 316 3.97 -12.64 -17.81
CA VAL A 316 4.33 -12.70 -16.39
C VAL A 316 5.42 -11.67 -16.08
N LEU A 317 6.44 -11.57 -16.94
CA LEU A 317 7.54 -10.61 -16.80
C LEU A 317 7.00 -9.17 -16.85
N VAL A 318 6.25 -8.82 -17.87
CA VAL A 318 5.67 -7.48 -18.07
C VAL A 318 4.73 -7.11 -16.92
N LYS A 319 3.84 -8.01 -16.51
CA LYS A 319 2.90 -7.80 -15.40
C LYS A 319 3.63 -7.54 -14.10
N SER A 320 4.71 -8.28 -13.82
CA SER A 320 5.48 -8.13 -12.59
C SER A 320 6.16 -6.76 -12.48
N VAL A 321 6.55 -6.16 -13.60
CA VAL A 321 7.17 -4.83 -13.65
C VAL A 321 6.13 -3.72 -13.56
N LEU A 322 5.02 -3.83 -14.31
CA LEU A 322 4.11 -2.72 -14.56
C LEU A 322 3.04 -2.53 -13.49
N MET A 323 2.60 -3.61 -12.81
CA MET A 323 1.47 -3.54 -11.88
C MET A 323 1.64 -2.40 -10.87
N ASN A 324 0.54 -1.69 -10.58
CA ASN A 324 0.52 -0.53 -9.67
C ASN A 324 1.56 0.55 -10.04
N GLY A 325 1.84 0.71 -11.35
CA GLY A 325 2.80 1.69 -11.85
C GLY A 325 4.24 1.48 -11.37
N GLY A 326 4.63 0.24 -11.04
CA GLY A 326 5.95 -0.09 -10.51
C GLY A 326 6.21 0.44 -9.10
N ARG A 327 5.17 0.82 -8.34
CA ARG A 327 5.32 1.49 -7.03
C ARG A 327 5.23 0.58 -5.81
N SER A 328 5.23 -0.72 -6.00
CA SER A 328 5.18 -1.68 -4.89
C SER A 328 6.52 -2.40 -4.75
N CYS A 329 6.98 -2.63 -3.52
CA CYS A 329 8.18 -3.42 -3.22
C CYS A 329 8.14 -4.86 -3.79
N ILE A 330 6.96 -5.33 -4.18
CA ILE A 330 6.73 -6.62 -4.85
C ILE A 330 6.83 -6.54 -6.37
N ASN A 331 7.02 -5.36 -6.96
CA ASN A 331 7.29 -5.26 -8.39
C ASN A 331 8.68 -5.81 -8.73
N CYS A 332 8.78 -6.50 -9.86
CA CYS A 332 10.04 -7.04 -10.33
C CYS A 332 10.98 -5.92 -10.78
N SER A 333 12.11 -5.77 -10.11
CA SER A 333 13.19 -4.85 -10.47
C SER A 333 14.37 -5.53 -11.17
N GLY A 334 14.42 -6.88 -11.16
CA GLY A 334 15.47 -7.65 -11.81
C GLY A 334 14.97 -8.97 -12.40
N ILE A 335 15.28 -9.23 -13.67
CA ILE A 335 15.04 -10.51 -14.35
C ILE A 335 16.39 -11.11 -14.68
N TRP A 336 16.67 -12.30 -14.16
CA TRP A 336 17.98 -12.93 -14.24
C TRP A 336 17.92 -14.24 -15.01
N ALA A 337 18.81 -14.39 -15.98
CA ALA A 337 18.92 -15.59 -16.79
C ALA A 337 20.36 -15.79 -17.31
N SER A 338 20.71 -17.00 -17.72
CA SER A 338 22.04 -17.32 -18.22
C SER A 338 22.27 -16.93 -19.68
N ARG A 339 21.21 -16.76 -20.45
CA ARG A 339 21.26 -16.47 -21.90
C ARG A 339 19.94 -15.82 -22.36
N HIS A 340 19.87 -15.39 -23.61
CA HIS A 340 18.73 -14.71 -24.25
C HIS A 340 18.34 -13.38 -23.59
N THR A 341 19.14 -12.84 -22.68
CA THR A 341 18.80 -11.68 -21.85
C THR A 341 18.56 -10.42 -22.66
N GLU A 342 19.30 -10.20 -23.76
CA GLU A 342 19.06 -9.08 -24.66
C GLU A 342 17.71 -9.21 -25.37
N ALA A 343 17.35 -10.41 -25.84
CA ALA A 343 16.07 -10.66 -26.50
C ALA A 343 14.90 -10.50 -25.53
N ILE A 344 15.03 -11.00 -24.29
CA ILE A 344 14.05 -10.81 -23.21
C ILE A 344 13.87 -9.32 -22.92
N ALA A 345 14.96 -8.58 -22.75
CA ALA A 345 14.92 -7.14 -22.47
C ALA A 345 14.26 -6.37 -23.63
N ASP A 346 14.56 -6.72 -24.88
CA ASP A 346 13.94 -6.11 -26.05
C ASP A 346 12.43 -6.36 -26.12
N ALA A 347 12.00 -7.59 -25.87
CA ALA A 347 10.58 -7.96 -25.88
C ALA A 347 9.79 -7.21 -24.79
N ILE A 348 10.32 -7.11 -23.57
CA ILE A 348 9.73 -6.33 -22.48
C ILE A 348 9.70 -4.84 -22.84
N ALA A 349 10.81 -4.31 -23.38
CA ALA A 349 10.91 -2.90 -23.77
C ALA A 349 9.90 -2.53 -24.87
N ARG A 350 9.64 -3.44 -25.81
CA ARG A 350 8.62 -3.27 -26.85
C ARG A 350 7.20 -3.14 -26.27
N LYS A 351 6.91 -3.83 -25.17
CA LYS A 351 5.63 -3.76 -24.47
C LYS A 351 5.51 -2.51 -23.59
N LEU A 352 6.57 -2.16 -22.87
CA LEU A 352 6.56 -1.09 -21.87
C LEU A 352 6.93 0.29 -22.46
N GLY A 353 7.80 0.35 -23.46
CA GLY A 353 8.30 1.60 -24.04
C GLY A 353 7.22 2.57 -24.54
N PRO A 354 6.12 2.09 -25.19
CA PRO A 354 5.04 2.98 -25.64
C PRO A 354 4.18 3.58 -24.54
N ILE A 355 4.33 3.16 -23.27
CA ILE A 355 3.54 3.69 -22.15
C ILE A 355 3.95 5.12 -21.86
N ASP A 356 2.97 6.02 -21.86
CA ASP A 356 3.18 7.45 -21.68
C ASP A 356 2.59 7.99 -20.37
N ALA A 357 3.00 9.20 -20.00
CA ALA A 357 2.40 9.97 -18.93
C ALA A 357 1.02 10.47 -19.38
N LEU A 358 -0.03 9.88 -18.81
CA LEU A 358 -1.42 10.25 -19.03
C LEU A 358 -1.96 10.94 -17.78
N LEU A 359 -3.04 11.71 -17.94
CA LEU A 359 -3.78 12.25 -16.80
C LEU A 359 -4.17 11.11 -15.84
N THR A 360 -4.08 11.34 -14.55
CA THR A 360 -4.42 10.31 -13.55
C THR A 360 -5.88 9.83 -13.63
N THR A 361 -6.76 10.61 -14.26
CA THR A 361 -8.15 10.26 -14.52
C THR A 361 -8.36 9.43 -15.79
N ASP A 362 -7.33 9.32 -16.65
CA ASP A 362 -7.43 8.48 -17.84
C ASP A 362 -7.49 6.99 -17.45
N PRO A 363 -8.45 6.23 -17.97
CA PRO A 363 -8.58 4.81 -17.66
C PRO A 363 -7.38 3.96 -18.08
N ASN A 364 -6.57 4.44 -19.03
CA ASN A 364 -5.35 3.78 -19.51
C ASN A 364 -4.08 4.25 -18.79
N ALA A 365 -4.18 5.19 -17.83
CA ALA A 365 -3.02 5.64 -17.07
C ALA A 365 -2.37 4.46 -16.34
N ALA A 366 -1.09 4.23 -16.65
CA ALA A 366 -0.33 3.07 -16.18
C ALA A 366 0.91 3.44 -15.34
N ILE A 367 1.23 4.74 -15.26
CA ILE A 367 2.33 5.25 -14.43
C ILE A 367 1.83 6.39 -13.55
N ALA A 368 2.45 6.55 -12.39
CA ALA A 368 2.06 7.55 -11.40
C ALA A 368 3.01 8.75 -11.41
N ALA A 369 2.50 9.93 -11.06
CA ALA A 369 3.30 11.13 -10.91
C ALA A 369 4.23 11.08 -9.70
N PHE A 370 5.41 11.65 -9.80
CA PHE A 370 6.27 12.02 -8.67
C PHE A 370 5.88 13.42 -8.21
N THR A 371 5.29 13.50 -7.03
CA THR A 371 4.74 14.74 -6.47
C THR A 371 5.75 15.52 -5.62
N THR A 372 6.93 14.94 -5.36
CA THR A 372 8.03 15.60 -4.65
C THR A 372 9.06 16.07 -5.66
N ALA A 373 9.31 17.37 -5.68
CA ALA A 373 10.27 17.99 -6.60
C ALA A 373 11.66 17.37 -6.51
N GLY A 374 12.29 17.16 -7.67
CA GLY A 374 13.66 16.65 -7.82
C GLY A 374 13.82 15.14 -7.64
N VAL A 375 12.80 14.41 -7.16
CA VAL A 375 12.92 12.95 -6.93
C VAL A 375 13.05 12.19 -8.24
N ALA A 376 12.19 12.48 -9.22
CA ALA A 376 12.26 11.85 -10.54
C ALA A 376 13.55 12.24 -11.29
N GLU A 377 13.98 13.49 -11.19
CA GLU A 377 15.23 13.97 -11.80
C GLU A 377 16.45 13.27 -11.19
N ALA A 378 16.49 13.09 -9.88
CA ALA A 378 17.57 12.35 -9.22
C ALA A 378 17.64 10.89 -9.69
N MET A 379 16.49 10.22 -9.84
CA MET A 379 16.42 8.85 -10.38
C MET A 379 16.87 8.81 -11.85
N HIS A 380 16.42 9.78 -12.66
CA HIS A 380 16.83 9.89 -14.05
C HIS A 380 18.34 10.00 -14.18
N ASN A 381 18.97 10.90 -13.41
CA ASN A 381 20.42 11.12 -13.43
C ASN A 381 21.19 9.87 -12.97
N GLN A 382 20.70 9.17 -11.93
CA GLN A 382 21.32 7.90 -11.49
C GLN A 382 21.27 6.83 -12.57
N ILE A 383 20.15 6.74 -13.32
CA ILE A 383 20.04 5.80 -14.44
C ILE A 383 20.99 6.20 -15.58
N GLU A 384 21.04 7.48 -15.96
CA GLU A 384 21.99 7.98 -16.99
C GLU A 384 23.44 7.69 -16.61
N ASP A 385 23.79 7.88 -15.35
CA ASP A 385 25.12 7.56 -14.84
C ASP A 385 25.41 6.05 -14.85
N GLY A 386 24.39 5.22 -14.70
CA GLY A 386 24.46 3.77 -14.72
C GLY A 386 24.53 3.15 -16.12
N ILE A 387 23.99 3.85 -17.14
CA ILE A 387 24.01 3.37 -18.54
C ILE A 387 25.41 3.56 -19.15
N LYS A 388 26.34 2.70 -18.75
CA LYS A 388 27.74 2.72 -19.25
C LYS A 388 28.25 1.28 -19.37
N GLY A 389 29.10 1.04 -20.36
CA GLY A 389 29.77 -0.25 -20.55
C GLY A 389 28.77 -1.39 -20.78
N PRO A 390 28.60 -2.33 -19.82
CA PRO A 390 27.77 -3.52 -19.98
C PRO A 390 26.27 -3.25 -19.84
N VAL A 391 25.84 -1.99 -19.72
CA VAL A 391 24.44 -1.60 -19.48
C VAL A 391 23.89 -0.86 -20.69
N THR A 392 22.79 -1.34 -21.26
CA THR A 392 22.09 -0.73 -22.39
C THR A 392 20.63 -0.51 -22.08
N GLU A 393 20.10 0.71 -22.32
CA GLU A 393 18.66 0.94 -22.23
C GLU A 393 17.93 0.45 -23.48
N MET A 394 17.00 -0.48 -23.30
CA MET A 394 16.25 -1.10 -24.40
C MET A 394 14.96 -0.33 -24.72
N THR A 395 14.38 0.39 -23.77
CA THR A 395 13.14 1.15 -23.98
C THR A 395 13.32 2.42 -24.82
N ALA A 396 14.51 3.00 -24.88
CA ALA A 396 14.76 4.23 -25.60
C ALA A 396 14.32 4.21 -27.07
N LYS A 397 14.44 3.05 -27.75
CA LYS A 397 14.02 2.88 -29.16
C LYS A 397 12.51 2.73 -29.37
N TYR A 398 11.75 2.48 -28.31
CA TYR A 398 10.30 2.28 -28.37
C TYR A 398 9.52 3.42 -27.70
N ARG A 399 10.22 4.27 -26.97
CA ARG A 399 9.64 5.40 -26.24
C ARG A 399 9.50 6.62 -27.16
N GLY A 400 8.34 7.27 -27.10
CA GLY A 400 8.06 8.47 -27.89
C GLY A 400 8.59 9.76 -27.27
N GLY A 401 9.83 9.81 -26.76
CA GLY A 401 10.44 10.98 -26.14
C GLY A 401 11.34 10.64 -24.95
N ASP A 402 11.59 11.61 -24.08
CA ASP A 402 12.50 11.45 -22.94
C ASP A 402 11.91 10.55 -21.85
N ARG A 403 12.78 9.89 -21.06
CA ARG A 403 12.39 9.09 -19.89
C ARG A 403 11.73 9.96 -18.84
N LEU A 404 12.30 11.11 -18.55
CA LEU A 404 11.78 12.09 -17.61
C LEU A 404 10.83 13.05 -18.33
N VAL A 405 9.57 13.10 -17.89
CA VAL A 405 8.56 14.06 -18.36
C VAL A 405 8.31 15.05 -17.25
N LYS A 406 8.69 16.31 -17.48
CA LYS A 406 8.55 17.40 -16.50
C LYS A 406 7.24 18.15 -16.70
N HIS A 407 6.52 18.37 -15.61
CA HIS A 407 5.40 19.28 -15.49
C HIS A 407 5.73 20.38 -14.48
N GLU A 408 4.86 21.38 -14.34
CA GLU A 408 5.11 22.52 -13.45
C GLU A 408 5.29 22.11 -11.97
N ARG A 409 4.50 21.16 -11.49
CA ARG A 409 4.44 20.75 -10.07
C ARG A 409 4.71 19.26 -9.83
N CYS A 410 4.87 18.48 -10.86
CA CYS A 410 5.13 17.03 -10.75
C CYS A 410 5.96 16.57 -11.94
N ASP A 411 6.56 15.40 -11.80
CA ASP A 411 7.30 14.75 -12.88
C ASP A 411 6.78 13.33 -13.09
N TYR A 412 7.00 12.78 -14.28
CA TYR A 412 6.77 11.36 -14.56
C TYR A 412 8.04 10.70 -15.06
N MET A 413 8.19 9.43 -14.69
CA MET A 413 9.22 8.55 -15.23
C MET A 413 8.56 7.49 -16.12
N ARG A 414 8.83 7.56 -17.44
CA ARG A 414 8.37 6.54 -18.37
C ARG A 414 9.10 5.22 -18.13
N PRO A 415 8.47 4.07 -18.40
CA PRO A 415 9.05 2.76 -18.15
C PRO A 415 10.46 2.62 -18.74
N THR A 416 11.33 1.97 -17.98
CA THR A 416 12.73 1.78 -18.34
C THR A 416 13.14 0.33 -18.18
N VAL A 417 13.64 -0.27 -19.25
CA VAL A 417 14.18 -1.63 -19.29
C VAL A 417 15.65 -1.53 -19.66
N LEU A 418 16.50 -2.03 -18.80
CA LEU A 418 17.93 -2.15 -19.03
C LEU A 418 18.30 -3.59 -19.37
N HIS A 419 19.19 -3.78 -20.32
CA HIS A 419 19.95 -5.00 -20.50
C HIS A 419 21.31 -4.85 -19.81
N VAL A 420 21.65 -5.76 -18.92
CA VAL A 420 22.88 -5.75 -18.12
C VAL A 420 23.64 -7.06 -18.39
N SER A 421 24.70 -6.99 -19.18
CA SER A 421 25.49 -8.17 -19.58
C SER A 421 26.56 -8.59 -18.56
N ASP A 422 26.66 -7.86 -17.43
CA ASP A 422 27.56 -8.17 -16.32
C ASP A 422 26.81 -8.15 -15.00
N CYS A 423 26.62 -9.31 -14.38
CA CYS A 423 25.87 -9.45 -13.13
C CYS A 423 26.56 -8.82 -11.91
N ASP A 424 27.81 -8.38 -12.04
CA ASP A 424 28.53 -7.63 -11.00
C ASP A 424 28.31 -6.11 -11.10
N ASN A 425 27.64 -5.64 -12.15
CA ASN A 425 27.31 -4.24 -12.31
C ASN A 425 26.25 -3.81 -11.28
N THR A 426 26.37 -2.58 -10.74
CA THR A 426 25.46 -2.04 -9.74
C THR A 426 24.01 -1.97 -10.23
N MET A 427 23.80 -1.72 -11.54
CA MET A 427 22.46 -1.68 -12.13
C MET A 427 21.75 -3.03 -12.12
N ALA A 428 22.45 -4.14 -11.93
CA ALA A 428 21.85 -5.48 -11.79
C ALA A 428 20.95 -5.61 -10.55
N ASN A 429 21.24 -4.85 -9.48
CA ASN A 429 20.53 -4.88 -8.20
C ASN A 429 20.00 -3.49 -7.81
N THR A 430 19.42 -2.77 -8.76
CA THR A 430 18.84 -1.44 -8.53
C THR A 430 17.32 -1.52 -8.63
N GLU A 431 16.61 -0.76 -7.78
CA GLU A 431 15.15 -0.62 -7.78
C GLU A 431 14.76 0.85 -7.73
N TYR A 432 13.75 1.22 -8.51
CA TYR A 432 13.13 2.54 -8.49
C TYR A 432 11.61 2.43 -8.37
N MET A 433 10.97 3.49 -7.90
CA MET A 433 9.53 3.55 -7.66
C MET A 433 8.72 3.95 -8.92
N PHE A 434 9.03 3.33 -10.05
CA PHE A 434 8.31 3.41 -11.31
C PHE A 434 8.58 2.11 -12.10
N PRO A 435 7.90 1.82 -13.22
CA PRO A 435 8.17 0.60 -13.98
C PRO A 435 9.60 0.58 -14.51
N PHE A 436 10.48 -0.04 -13.73
CA PHE A 436 11.91 -0.17 -13.99
C PHE A 436 12.33 -1.62 -13.80
N VAL A 437 13.13 -2.13 -14.72
CA VAL A 437 13.70 -3.48 -14.59
C VAL A 437 15.05 -3.59 -15.29
N SER A 438 15.98 -4.28 -14.64
CA SER A 438 17.22 -4.75 -15.23
C SER A 438 17.10 -6.22 -15.63
N VAL A 439 17.31 -6.54 -16.89
CA VAL A 439 17.42 -7.91 -17.39
C VAL A 439 18.91 -8.27 -17.41
N VAL A 440 19.30 -9.19 -16.55
CA VAL A 440 20.69 -9.45 -16.15
C VAL A 440 21.16 -10.79 -16.69
N GLU A 441 22.29 -10.79 -17.37
CA GLU A 441 22.95 -12.03 -17.78
C GLU A 441 23.84 -12.55 -16.65
N CYS A 442 23.53 -13.75 -16.18
CA CYS A 442 24.28 -14.39 -15.10
C CYS A 442 24.17 -15.90 -15.21
N PRO A 443 25.28 -16.67 -15.18
CA PRO A 443 25.24 -18.13 -15.10
C PRO A 443 24.41 -18.61 -13.91
N GLN A 444 23.56 -19.63 -14.12
CA GLN A 444 22.59 -20.11 -13.11
C GLN A 444 23.25 -20.42 -11.76
N ASP A 445 24.42 -21.05 -11.78
CA ASP A 445 25.18 -21.41 -10.58
C ASP A 445 25.68 -20.22 -9.76
N LYS A 446 25.71 -19.01 -10.34
CA LYS A 446 26.12 -17.76 -9.68
C LYS A 446 24.96 -16.90 -9.21
N ILE A 447 23.75 -17.10 -9.75
CA ILE A 447 22.60 -16.22 -9.52
C ILE A 447 22.35 -16.01 -8.02
N LEU A 448 22.22 -17.10 -7.24
CA LEU A 448 21.92 -17.00 -5.81
C LEU A 448 22.98 -16.21 -5.01
N GLY A 449 24.23 -16.27 -5.44
CA GLY A 449 25.31 -15.49 -4.81
C GLY A 449 25.30 -14.00 -5.18
N LYS A 450 24.52 -13.60 -6.20
CA LYS A 450 24.56 -12.24 -6.77
C LYS A 450 23.28 -11.43 -6.57
N ILE A 451 22.12 -12.07 -6.40
CA ILE A 451 20.81 -11.36 -6.34
C ILE A 451 20.62 -10.49 -5.10
N GLY A 452 21.38 -10.71 -4.01
CA GLY A 452 21.21 -9.98 -2.75
C GLY A 452 19.86 -10.22 -2.07
N SER A 453 19.48 -9.36 -1.14
CA SER A 453 18.19 -9.40 -0.46
C SER A 453 17.04 -9.25 -1.46
N THR A 454 16.02 -10.10 -1.36
CA THR A 454 14.94 -10.20 -2.34
C THR A 454 13.63 -10.51 -1.62
N LEU A 455 12.70 -9.56 -1.64
CA LEU A 455 11.40 -9.72 -0.98
C LEU A 455 10.56 -10.81 -1.67
N VAL A 456 10.40 -10.73 -2.99
CA VAL A 456 9.69 -11.75 -3.76
C VAL A 456 10.60 -12.26 -4.86
N CYS A 457 10.90 -13.54 -4.81
CA CYS A 457 11.60 -14.26 -5.88
C CYS A 457 10.61 -15.17 -6.61
N THR A 458 10.47 -15.00 -7.92
CA THR A 458 9.79 -15.97 -8.79
C THR A 458 10.84 -16.73 -9.55
N ALA A 459 10.97 -18.03 -9.31
CA ALA A 459 11.86 -18.94 -10.04
C ALA A 459 11.06 -19.74 -11.07
N ILE A 460 11.31 -19.49 -12.34
CA ILE A 460 10.70 -20.22 -13.46
C ILE A 460 11.64 -21.37 -13.81
N THR A 461 11.45 -22.52 -13.20
CA THR A 461 12.26 -23.72 -13.33
C THR A 461 11.50 -24.97 -12.91
N ASN A 462 11.92 -26.13 -13.41
CA ASN A 462 11.53 -27.47 -12.95
C ASN A 462 12.75 -28.25 -12.41
N ASP A 463 13.90 -27.62 -12.26
CA ASP A 463 15.10 -28.24 -11.71
C ASP A 463 14.98 -28.41 -10.20
N ASP A 464 14.65 -29.60 -9.72
CA ASP A 464 14.46 -29.93 -8.30
C ASP A 464 15.66 -29.56 -7.42
N LYS A 465 16.89 -29.70 -7.96
CA LYS A 465 18.10 -29.35 -7.22
C LYS A 465 18.14 -27.82 -7.00
N TRP A 466 17.92 -27.06 -8.05
CA TRP A 466 17.92 -25.59 -7.94
C TRP A 466 16.76 -25.07 -7.09
N ILE A 467 15.58 -25.71 -7.17
CA ILE A 467 14.45 -25.41 -6.27
C ILE A 467 14.85 -25.63 -4.80
N SER A 468 15.56 -26.72 -4.49
CA SER A 468 16.06 -26.98 -3.15
C SER A 468 17.03 -25.90 -2.68
N ASP A 469 17.96 -25.46 -3.53
CA ASP A 469 18.90 -24.38 -3.23
C ASP A 469 18.17 -23.04 -2.99
N LEU A 470 17.11 -22.75 -3.75
CA LEU A 470 16.26 -21.57 -3.60
C LEU A 470 15.46 -21.58 -2.28
N VAL A 471 14.97 -22.75 -1.88
CA VAL A 471 14.25 -22.92 -0.59
C VAL A 471 15.18 -22.64 0.60
N ASP A 472 16.46 -23.01 0.50
CA ASP A 472 17.45 -22.76 1.53
C ASP A 472 18.04 -21.33 1.52
N ALA A 473 17.73 -20.54 0.48
CA ALA A 473 18.26 -19.20 0.29
C ALA A 473 17.67 -18.18 1.30
N ARG A 474 18.46 -17.80 2.30
CA ARG A 474 18.03 -16.92 3.42
C ARG A 474 17.74 -15.48 3.02
N GLN A 475 18.21 -15.03 1.88
CA GLN A 475 18.01 -13.68 1.36
C GLN A 475 16.69 -13.53 0.59
N ILE A 476 15.89 -14.59 0.47
CA ILE A 476 14.58 -14.59 -0.19
C ILE A 476 13.48 -14.71 0.88
N ASP A 477 12.64 -13.69 1.00
CA ASP A 477 11.54 -13.69 1.97
C ASP A 477 10.31 -14.45 1.46
N ARG A 478 10.02 -14.36 0.16
CA ARG A 478 8.90 -15.05 -0.51
C ARG A 478 9.41 -15.73 -1.78
N LEU A 479 9.18 -17.02 -1.88
CA LEU A 479 9.56 -17.80 -3.05
C LEU A 479 8.31 -18.29 -3.79
N ASN A 480 8.22 -17.96 -5.07
CA ASN A 480 7.29 -18.57 -6.02
C ASN A 480 8.06 -19.50 -6.94
N VAL A 481 7.57 -20.70 -7.19
CA VAL A 481 8.12 -21.62 -8.17
C VAL A 481 7.13 -21.75 -9.33
N GLY A 482 7.60 -21.57 -10.56
CA GLY A 482 6.80 -21.52 -11.77
C GLY A 482 6.47 -20.09 -12.22
N PRO A 483 5.71 -19.91 -13.32
CA PRO A 483 5.45 -18.61 -13.94
C PRO A 483 4.37 -17.80 -13.18
N ILE A 484 4.68 -17.40 -11.98
CA ILE A 484 3.82 -16.60 -11.09
C ILE A 484 4.34 -15.16 -11.06
N PRO A 485 3.53 -14.14 -11.40
CA PRO A 485 3.94 -12.75 -11.27
C PRO A 485 4.36 -12.41 -9.83
N THR A 486 5.46 -11.67 -9.65
CA THR A 486 5.95 -11.28 -8.31
C THR A 486 4.91 -10.53 -7.49
N CYS A 487 4.02 -9.81 -8.16
CA CYS A 487 2.92 -9.05 -7.57
C CYS A 487 1.65 -9.88 -7.28
N ALA A 488 1.62 -11.17 -7.62
CA ALA A 488 0.52 -12.08 -7.30
C ALA A 488 0.68 -12.62 -5.87
N LEU A 489 0.17 -11.86 -4.90
CA LEU A 489 0.27 -12.25 -3.48
C LEU A 489 -0.77 -13.30 -3.11
N ASN A 490 -0.34 -14.35 -2.44
CA ASN A 490 -1.20 -15.24 -1.68
C ASN A 490 -1.23 -14.76 -0.22
N TRP A 491 -2.38 -14.26 0.23
CA TRP A 491 -2.57 -13.71 1.57
C TRP A 491 -2.58 -14.75 2.69
N LEU A 492 -2.68 -16.03 2.36
CA LEU A 492 -2.56 -17.14 3.32
C LEU A 492 -1.09 -17.40 3.71
N GLN A 493 -0.16 -16.63 3.19
CA GLN A 493 1.28 -16.74 3.44
C GLN A 493 1.81 -15.47 4.13
N PRO A 494 2.88 -15.58 4.95
CA PRO A 494 3.59 -14.42 5.47
C PRO A 494 4.02 -13.47 4.35
N HIS A 495 4.08 -12.16 4.62
CA HIS A 495 4.59 -11.18 3.66
C HIS A 495 6.09 -10.91 3.90
N GLU A 496 6.43 -10.13 4.91
CA GLU A 496 7.80 -9.95 5.41
C GLU A 496 7.84 -10.43 6.85
N GLY A 497 7.80 -11.75 7.06
CA GLY A 497 7.58 -12.34 8.36
C GLY A 497 6.08 -12.52 8.70
N ASN A 498 5.83 -13.20 9.80
CA ASN A 498 4.49 -13.50 10.28
C ASN A 498 4.06 -12.49 11.33
N ILE A 499 2.95 -11.78 11.12
CA ILE A 499 2.43 -10.78 12.07
C ILE A 499 2.10 -11.39 13.44
N ILE A 500 1.73 -12.69 13.50
CA ILE A 500 1.50 -13.38 14.77
C ILE A 500 2.80 -13.44 15.57
N ASP A 501 3.91 -13.85 14.94
CA ASP A 501 5.22 -13.95 15.59
C ASP A 501 5.78 -12.56 15.95
N PHE A 502 5.39 -11.52 15.22
CA PHE A 502 5.77 -10.16 15.54
C PHE A 502 5.01 -9.58 16.74
N LEU A 503 3.70 -9.86 16.85
CA LEU A 503 2.84 -9.31 17.91
C LEU A 503 2.76 -10.19 19.16
N PHE A 504 3.07 -11.48 19.04
CA PHE A 504 2.99 -12.43 20.13
C PHE A 504 4.30 -13.20 20.30
N ARG A 505 4.51 -13.73 21.48
CA ARG A 505 5.58 -14.69 21.76
C ARG A 505 5.02 -15.95 22.42
N ASN A 506 5.65 -17.06 22.14
CA ASN A 506 5.38 -18.31 22.84
C ASN A 506 5.95 -18.22 24.26
N ARG A 507 5.22 -18.82 25.20
CA ARG A 507 5.61 -18.88 26.62
C ARG A 507 5.39 -20.29 27.14
N ALA A 508 6.31 -20.78 27.96
CA ALA A 508 6.10 -22.03 28.69
C ALA A 508 4.90 -21.89 29.62
N PHE A 509 4.03 -22.91 29.60
CA PHE A 509 2.85 -22.98 30.45
C PHE A 509 2.65 -24.42 30.90
N GLN A 510 2.41 -24.61 32.19
CA GLN A 510 2.07 -25.91 32.78
C GLN A 510 0.91 -25.68 33.73
N ASN A 511 -0.08 -26.57 33.68
CA ASN A 511 -1.20 -26.60 34.60
C ASN A 511 -1.34 -28.02 35.18
N SER A 512 -1.20 -28.15 36.47
CA SER A 512 -1.37 -29.40 37.19
C SER A 512 -2.75 -29.56 37.83
N LEU A 513 -3.63 -28.56 37.70
CA LEU A 513 -5.00 -28.62 38.17
C LEU A 513 -5.83 -29.54 37.27
N PRO A 514 -6.70 -30.40 37.80
CA PRO A 514 -7.64 -31.16 36.97
C PRO A 514 -8.54 -30.16 36.22
N PRO A 515 -9.02 -30.53 34.99
CA PRO A 515 -9.97 -29.71 34.29
C PRO A 515 -11.20 -29.45 35.17
N ALA A 516 -11.64 -28.17 35.19
CA ALA A 516 -12.92 -27.86 35.85
C ALA A 516 -14.04 -28.57 35.09
N HIS A 517 -14.80 -29.39 35.80
CA HIS A 517 -15.95 -30.14 35.27
C HIS A 517 -17.09 -29.20 34.88
#